data_ee2f9694086210c30dd6aa7d6ebcbf6f
#
_entry.id   ee2f9694086210c30dd6aa7d6ebcbf6f
#
_cell.length_a   1.000
_cell.length_b   1.000
_cell.length_c   1.000
_cell.angle_alpha   90.00
_cell.angle_beta   90.00
_cell.angle_gamma   90.00
#
_symmetry.space_group_name_H-M   'P 1'
#
loop_
_entity.id
_entity.type
_entity.pdbx_description
1 polymer ?
#
loop_
_entity_poly.entity_id
_entity_poly.type
_entity_poly.pdbx_seq_one_letter_code
_entity_poly.pdbx_strand_id
1 'polypeptide(L)'
;MKRIFYFLGVLLVLASCTGNKESHVVVPVEEPQPVLLIQPYNDVTVQEAERLKAELERELPRLTGDDFEVKVLPVRQLSDSLKNDARTRFRADKILTWQTRNIAVGNAPTTLLGFTHSDISLPYKGCADWGVLGLSFRGKRTAVISTYRVRDAKRNLWKVAAHEFIHAWYAYPHCPNADPLCIMQDAKGKPNFSNQTSLCDSCRTLLSRKSR
;
A
#
# COMPACT_ATOMS: atom_id res chain seq x y z
N MET A 1 1.49 -12.00 21.38
CA MET A 1 0.32 -12.90 21.46
C MET A 1 -0.30 -12.93 20.07
N LYS A 2 -0.16 -14.05 19.35
CA LYS A 2 -0.73 -14.24 18.01
C LYS A 2 -2.25 -14.38 18.15
N ARG A 3 -3.02 -13.45 17.64
CA ARG A 3 -4.48 -13.57 17.55
C ARG A 3 -4.81 -14.31 16.26
N ILE A 4 -5.24 -15.56 16.40
CA ILE A 4 -5.79 -16.36 15.31
C ILE A 4 -7.26 -15.98 15.19
N PHE A 5 -7.64 -15.36 14.07
CA PHE A 5 -9.03 -15.04 13.79
C PHE A 5 -9.68 -16.23 13.08
N TYR A 6 -10.67 -16.83 13.73
CA TYR A 6 -11.54 -17.85 13.12
C TYR A 6 -12.74 -17.16 12.47
N PHE A 7 -12.84 -17.25 11.15
CA PHE A 7 -14.08 -16.91 10.46
C PHE A 7 -14.99 -18.13 10.42
N LEU A 8 -16.16 -18.04 11.05
CA LEU A 8 -17.20 -19.05 11.01
C LEU A 8 -17.95 -18.92 9.68
N GLY A 9 -17.63 -19.78 8.71
CA GLY A 9 -18.41 -19.91 7.48
C GLY A 9 -19.71 -20.65 7.76
N VAL A 10 -20.85 -20.03 7.50
CA VAL A 10 -22.18 -20.68 7.58
C VAL A 10 -22.35 -21.60 6.38
N LEU A 11 -22.40 -22.91 6.63
CA LEU A 11 -22.67 -23.92 5.62
C LEU A 11 -24.18 -24.23 5.62
N LEU A 12 -24.86 -23.96 4.51
CA LEU A 12 -26.23 -24.40 4.28
C LEU A 12 -26.19 -25.89 3.89
N VAL A 13 -26.63 -26.76 4.78
CA VAL A 13 -26.77 -28.20 4.51
C VAL A 13 -28.18 -28.44 4.00
N LEU A 14 -28.32 -28.79 2.72
CA LEU A 14 -29.55 -29.41 2.20
C LEU A 14 -29.51 -30.90 2.54
N ALA A 15 -30.35 -31.29 3.45
CA ALA A 15 -30.51 -32.69 3.81
C ALA A 15 -31.30 -33.45 2.72
N SER A 16 -30.63 -34.40 2.04
CA SER A 16 -31.26 -35.47 1.28
C SER A 16 -31.06 -36.76 2.05
N CYS A 17 -32.15 -37.41 2.42
CA CYS A 17 -32.16 -38.66 3.14
C CYS A 17 -31.80 -39.83 2.23
N THR A 18 -30.63 -40.45 2.43
CA THR A 18 -30.41 -41.93 2.34
C THR A 18 -29.00 -42.21 2.91
N GLY A 19 -28.93 -43.21 3.77
CA GLY A 19 -27.84 -43.52 4.67
C GLY A 19 -26.49 -43.78 4.00
N ASN A 20 -25.54 -42.99 4.36
CA ASN A 20 -24.15 -43.31 4.71
C ASN A 20 -23.55 -42.07 5.35
N LYS A 21 -23.21 -42.13 6.63
CA LYS A 21 -22.52 -41.02 7.31
C LYS A 21 -21.05 -41.04 6.92
N GLU A 22 -20.71 -40.53 5.76
CA GLU A 22 -19.36 -40.05 5.51
C GLU A 22 -19.20 -38.67 6.19
N SER A 23 -18.43 -38.63 7.25
CA SER A 23 -18.02 -37.38 7.88
C SER A 23 -17.10 -36.65 6.92
N HIS A 24 -17.63 -35.71 6.16
CA HIS A 24 -16.81 -34.77 5.39
C HIS A 24 -16.01 -33.92 6.36
N VAL A 25 -14.73 -34.23 6.49
CA VAL A 25 -13.77 -33.36 7.17
C VAL A 25 -13.64 -32.13 6.29
N VAL A 26 -14.28 -31.02 6.67
CA VAL A 26 -14.07 -29.72 6.06
C VAL A 26 -12.69 -29.24 6.50
N VAL A 27 -11.69 -29.40 5.63
CA VAL A 27 -10.37 -28.81 5.83
C VAL A 27 -10.55 -27.29 5.63
N PRO A 28 -10.22 -26.45 6.64
CA PRO A 28 -10.27 -25.01 6.47
C PRO A 28 -9.35 -24.62 5.30
N VAL A 29 -9.89 -23.99 4.28
CA VAL A 29 -9.07 -23.38 3.23
C VAL A 29 -8.47 -22.12 3.85
N GLU A 30 -7.17 -22.18 4.14
CA GLU A 30 -6.43 -21.01 4.64
C GLU A 30 -6.39 -19.95 3.53
N GLU A 31 -7.01 -18.80 3.79
CA GLU A 31 -6.96 -17.70 2.82
C GLU A 31 -5.50 -17.24 2.63
N PRO A 32 -5.06 -17.01 1.38
CA PRO A 32 -3.68 -16.63 1.14
C PRO A 32 -3.37 -15.29 1.82
N GLN A 33 -2.25 -15.25 2.55
CA GLN A 33 -1.80 -14.05 3.24
C GLN A 33 -1.64 -12.89 2.25
N PRO A 34 -2.13 -11.68 2.58
CA PRO A 34 -1.98 -10.51 1.73
C PRO A 34 -0.51 -10.12 1.54
N VAL A 35 -0.14 -9.69 0.34
CA VAL A 35 1.24 -9.39 -0.04
C VAL A 35 1.41 -7.92 -0.41
N LEU A 36 2.47 -7.29 0.10
CA LEU A 36 2.97 -6.00 -0.36
C LEU A 36 4.27 -6.21 -1.14
N LEU A 37 4.27 -5.92 -2.43
CA LEU A 37 5.46 -5.97 -3.28
C LEU A 37 6.07 -4.57 -3.42
N ILE A 38 7.30 -4.40 -2.96
CA ILE A 38 8.09 -3.19 -3.19
C ILE A 38 8.84 -3.35 -4.50
N GLN A 39 8.58 -2.47 -5.46
CA GLN A 39 9.26 -2.42 -6.75
C GLN A 39 10.22 -1.23 -6.77
N PRO A 40 11.53 -1.47 -6.55
CA PRO A 40 12.54 -0.43 -6.69
C PRO A 40 12.70 -0.02 -8.15
N TYR A 41 12.87 1.29 -8.40
CA TYR A 41 13.07 1.84 -9.72
C TYR A 41 14.38 2.62 -9.82
N ASN A 42 14.99 2.61 -11.00
CA ASN A 42 16.17 3.39 -11.40
C ASN A 42 17.38 3.16 -10.47
N ASP A 43 17.73 4.16 -9.69
CA ASP A 43 18.89 4.25 -8.79
C ASP A 43 18.61 3.80 -7.34
N VAL A 44 17.38 3.35 -7.06
CA VAL A 44 17.07 2.75 -5.76
C VAL A 44 17.80 1.41 -5.62
N THR A 45 18.62 1.29 -4.59
CA THR A 45 19.33 0.06 -4.31
C THR A 45 18.46 -0.99 -3.63
N VAL A 46 18.79 -2.27 -3.82
CA VAL A 46 18.12 -3.37 -3.12
C VAL A 46 18.21 -3.18 -1.60
N GLN A 47 19.34 -2.70 -1.08
CA GLN A 47 19.53 -2.45 0.35
C GLN A 47 18.58 -1.38 0.90
N GLU A 48 18.30 -0.32 0.14
CA GLU A 48 17.32 0.71 0.54
C GLU A 48 15.90 0.15 0.54
N ALA A 49 15.54 -0.66 -0.46
CA ALA A 49 14.26 -1.31 -0.53
C ALA A 49 14.05 -2.34 0.60
N GLU A 50 15.08 -3.11 0.96
CA GLU A 50 15.03 -4.04 2.10
C GLU A 50 14.92 -3.31 3.45
N ARG A 51 15.53 -2.13 3.58
CA ARG A 51 15.34 -1.28 4.77
C ARG A 51 13.90 -0.80 4.87
N LEU A 52 13.33 -0.31 3.76
CA LEU A 52 11.92 0.10 3.72
C LEU A 52 10.99 -1.07 4.03
N LYS A 53 11.28 -2.27 3.50
CA LYS A 53 10.55 -3.50 3.82
C LYS A 53 10.52 -3.75 5.32
N ALA A 54 11.70 -3.77 5.98
CA ALA A 54 11.79 -4.03 7.42
C ALA A 54 10.99 -3.00 8.26
N GLU A 55 10.95 -1.73 7.82
CA GLU A 55 10.14 -0.71 8.45
C GLU A 55 8.64 -0.98 8.26
N LEU A 56 8.21 -1.34 7.06
CA LEU A 56 6.79 -1.62 6.76
C LEU A 56 6.30 -2.89 7.45
N GLU A 57 7.10 -3.95 7.52
CA GLU A 57 6.78 -5.18 8.28
C GLU A 57 6.53 -4.90 9.77
N ARG A 58 7.23 -3.93 10.34
CA ARG A 58 7.03 -3.51 11.75
C ARG A 58 5.83 -2.57 11.90
N GLU A 59 5.67 -1.60 11.00
CA GLU A 59 4.76 -0.49 11.19
C GLU A 59 3.35 -0.75 10.65
N LEU A 60 3.18 -1.51 9.55
CA LEU A 60 1.85 -1.78 9.00
C LEU A 60 0.95 -2.54 9.98
N PRO A 61 1.38 -3.64 10.62
CA PRO A 61 0.54 -4.32 11.61
C PRO A 61 0.17 -3.42 12.81
N ARG A 62 1.10 -2.54 13.23
CA ARG A 62 0.85 -1.58 14.31
C ARG A 62 -0.21 -0.54 13.92
N LEU A 63 -0.22 -0.11 12.66
CA LEU A 63 -1.15 0.89 12.14
C LEU A 63 -2.53 0.29 11.82
N THR A 64 -2.56 -0.86 11.19
CA THR A 64 -3.77 -1.42 10.58
C THR A 64 -4.41 -2.54 11.39
N GLY A 65 -3.62 -3.28 12.16
CA GLY A 65 -4.02 -4.50 12.84
C GLY A 65 -3.96 -5.76 11.98
N ASP A 66 -3.62 -5.62 10.70
CA ASP A 66 -3.52 -6.71 9.73
C ASP A 66 -2.05 -7.05 9.45
N ASP A 67 -1.75 -8.32 9.23
CA ASP A 67 -0.42 -8.80 8.86
C ASP A 67 -0.29 -8.90 7.34
N PHE A 68 0.88 -8.48 6.83
CA PHE A 68 1.22 -8.53 5.41
C PHE A 68 2.58 -9.20 5.20
N GLU A 69 2.67 -10.04 4.19
CA GLU A 69 3.96 -10.48 3.68
C GLU A 69 4.56 -9.35 2.81
N VAL A 70 5.74 -8.84 3.16
CA VAL A 70 6.40 -7.79 2.37
C VAL A 70 7.56 -8.39 1.58
N LYS A 71 7.59 -8.18 0.26
CA LYS A 71 8.65 -8.67 -0.63
C LYS A 71 9.25 -7.54 -1.44
N VAL A 72 10.55 -7.61 -1.70
CA VAL A 72 11.26 -6.71 -2.60
C VAL A 72 11.45 -7.40 -3.94
N LEU A 73 11.08 -6.72 -5.02
CA LEU A 73 11.29 -7.16 -6.38
C LEU A 73 12.66 -6.69 -6.92
N PRO A 74 13.20 -7.35 -7.96
CA PRO A 74 14.39 -6.85 -8.64
C PRO A 74 14.21 -5.42 -9.15
N VAL A 75 15.29 -4.62 -9.11
CA VAL A 75 15.30 -3.23 -9.61
C VAL A 75 14.89 -3.19 -11.09
N ARG A 76 14.05 -2.24 -11.47
CA ARG A 76 13.66 -1.97 -12.86
C ARG A 76 13.94 -0.53 -13.25
N GLN A 77 14.18 -0.31 -14.54
CA GLN A 77 14.30 1.04 -15.08
C GLN A 77 12.94 1.56 -15.53
N LEU A 78 12.62 2.81 -15.16
CA LEU A 78 11.47 3.52 -15.69
C LEU A 78 11.82 4.10 -17.07
N SER A 79 10.95 3.86 -18.03
CA SER A 79 11.11 4.45 -19.37
C SER A 79 10.87 5.95 -19.36
N ASP A 80 11.61 6.70 -20.15
CA ASP A 80 11.42 8.14 -20.36
C ASP A 80 10.04 8.50 -20.90
N SER A 81 9.32 7.57 -21.53
CA SER A 81 7.92 7.73 -21.94
C SER A 81 6.97 7.98 -20.78
N LEU A 82 7.38 7.64 -19.55
CA LEU A 82 6.61 7.89 -18.34
C LEU A 82 6.83 9.28 -17.76
N LYS A 83 7.73 10.08 -18.32
CA LYS A 83 7.96 11.46 -17.92
C LYS A 83 6.85 12.41 -18.40
N ASN A 84 6.83 13.61 -17.81
CA ASN A 84 6.04 14.73 -18.28
C ASN A 84 6.55 15.22 -19.64
N ASP A 85 5.82 16.13 -20.28
CA ASP A 85 6.17 16.62 -21.63
C ASP A 85 7.50 17.38 -21.64
N ALA A 86 7.85 18.08 -20.54
CA ALA A 86 9.15 18.72 -20.35
C ALA A 86 10.28 17.71 -20.04
N ARG A 87 9.99 16.43 -19.86
CA ARG A 87 10.92 15.35 -19.52
C ARG A 87 11.76 15.57 -18.27
N THR A 88 11.28 16.41 -17.37
CA THR A 88 11.98 16.76 -16.13
C THR A 88 11.56 15.90 -14.94
N ARG A 89 10.33 15.33 -14.96
CA ARG A 89 9.75 14.54 -13.87
C ARG A 89 9.03 13.33 -14.41
N PHE A 90 9.06 12.24 -13.64
CA PHE A 90 8.18 11.12 -13.92
C PHE A 90 6.74 11.42 -13.51
N ARG A 91 5.80 10.96 -14.32
CA ARG A 91 4.38 11.09 -14.05
C ARG A 91 3.93 9.92 -13.16
N ALA A 92 3.59 10.21 -11.91
CA ALA A 92 3.17 9.21 -10.93
C ALA A 92 1.97 8.38 -11.43
N ASP A 93 0.98 9.01 -12.05
CA ASP A 93 -0.17 8.35 -12.67
C ASP A 93 0.21 7.42 -13.83
N LYS A 94 1.20 7.81 -14.66
CA LYS A 94 1.73 6.94 -15.71
C LYS A 94 2.51 5.75 -15.11
N ILE A 95 3.31 5.96 -14.05
CA ILE A 95 4.00 4.86 -13.34
C ILE A 95 2.98 3.87 -12.80
N LEU A 96 1.94 4.32 -12.09
CA LEU A 96 0.90 3.42 -11.54
C LEU A 96 0.21 2.60 -12.63
N THR A 97 -0.13 3.23 -13.74
CA THR A 97 -0.74 2.54 -14.88
C THR A 97 0.21 1.53 -15.50
N TRP A 98 1.49 1.91 -15.65
CA TRP A 98 2.50 1.04 -16.24
C TRP A 98 2.78 -0.19 -15.35
N GLN A 99 2.99 0.01 -14.05
CA GLN A 99 3.31 -1.09 -13.14
C GLN A 99 2.17 -2.11 -13.03
N THR A 100 0.92 -1.65 -13.03
CA THR A 100 -0.26 -2.54 -13.01
C THR A 100 -0.33 -3.45 -14.25
N ARG A 101 0.18 -2.97 -15.40
CA ARG A 101 0.14 -3.72 -16.67
C ARG A 101 1.37 -4.60 -16.88
N ASN A 102 2.51 -4.24 -16.30
CA ASN A 102 3.82 -4.83 -16.63
C ASN A 102 4.47 -5.62 -15.49
N ILE A 103 3.91 -5.56 -14.28
CA ILE A 103 4.41 -6.34 -13.15
C ILE A 103 3.38 -7.42 -12.82
N ALA A 104 3.78 -8.67 -13.02
CA ALA A 104 2.94 -9.80 -12.66
C ALA A 104 2.83 -9.91 -11.14
N VAL A 105 1.60 -10.09 -10.66
CA VAL A 105 1.29 -10.40 -9.27
C VAL A 105 0.75 -11.83 -9.19
N GLY A 106 1.03 -12.54 -8.09
CA GLY A 106 0.52 -13.88 -7.85
C GLY A 106 -0.99 -13.90 -7.59
N ASN A 107 -1.51 -15.07 -7.19
CA ASN A 107 -2.94 -15.25 -6.89
C ASN A 107 -3.35 -14.66 -5.53
N ALA A 108 -2.39 -14.40 -4.63
CA ALA A 108 -2.67 -13.74 -3.35
C ALA A 108 -3.09 -12.29 -3.54
N PRO A 109 -3.95 -11.74 -2.67
CA PRO A 109 -4.28 -10.31 -2.67
C PRO A 109 -3.01 -9.48 -2.53
N THR A 110 -2.61 -8.76 -3.58
CA THR A 110 -1.29 -8.10 -3.65
C THR A 110 -1.42 -6.61 -3.92
N THR A 111 -0.63 -5.79 -3.20
CA THR A 111 -0.41 -4.37 -3.51
C THR A 111 1.00 -4.17 -4.06
N LEU A 112 1.10 -3.40 -5.16
CA LEU A 112 2.37 -2.94 -5.72
C LEU A 112 2.71 -1.56 -5.17
N LEU A 113 3.90 -1.40 -4.60
CA LEU A 113 4.47 -0.13 -4.14
C LEU A 113 5.74 0.17 -4.94
N GLY A 114 5.64 1.05 -5.92
CA GLY A 114 6.81 1.58 -6.63
C GLY A 114 7.63 2.49 -5.72
N PHE A 115 8.96 2.37 -5.77
CA PHE A 115 9.89 3.19 -4.99
C PHE A 115 10.96 3.78 -5.91
N THR A 116 11.13 5.11 -5.89
CA THR A 116 12.13 5.84 -6.72
C THR A 116 12.77 7.00 -5.97
N HIS A 117 13.96 7.42 -6.39
CA HIS A 117 14.57 8.69 -5.96
C HIS A 117 14.24 9.84 -6.89
N SER A 118 13.75 9.55 -8.09
CA SER A 118 13.38 10.57 -9.08
C SER A 118 12.20 11.43 -8.62
N ASP A 119 12.18 12.71 -9.02
CA ASP A 119 11.02 13.59 -8.78
C ASP A 119 9.79 13.08 -9.54
N ILE A 120 8.65 13.01 -8.86
CA ILE A 120 7.38 12.56 -9.42
C ILE A 120 6.31 13.63 -9.32
N SER A 121 5.41 13.65 -10.30
CA SER A 121 4.35 14.65 -10.41
C SER A 121 3.06 14.08 -10.98
N LEU A 122 1.99 14.88 -10.88
CA LEU A 122 0.70 14.62 -11.55
C LEU A 122 0.01 15.94 -11.90
N PRO A 123 -0.97 15.97 -12.82
CA PRO A 123 -1.83 17.13 -12.99
C PRO A 123 -2.74 17.28 -11.77
N TYR A 124 -2.78 18.45 -11.19
CA TYR A 124 -3.62 18.72 -10.03
C TYR A 124 -4.12 20.16 -9.99
N LYS A 125 -5.43 20.38 -9.88
CA LYS A 125 -6.09 21.69 -9.74
C LYS A 125 -5.58 22.75 -10.72
N GLY A 126 -5.52 22.41 -12.00
CA GLY A 126 -5.06 23.33 -13.07
C GLY A 126 -3.53 23.47 -13.20
N CYS A 127 -2.74 22.89 -12.29
CA CYS A 127 -1.30 22.75 -12.45
C CYS A 127 -1.01 21.46 -13.21
N ALA A 128 -0.38 21.56 -14.38
CA ALA A 128 -0.07 20.41 -15.22
C ALA A 128 0.99 19.48 -14.61
N ASP A 129 1.82 20.00 -13.71
CA ASP A 129 3.01 19.32 -13.19
C ASP A 129 3.19 19.55 -11.68
N TRP A 130 2.19 19.14 -10.87
CA TRP A 130 2.24 19.25 -9.42
C TRP A 130 3.10 18.13 -8.83
N GLY A 131 4.21 18.51 -8.17
CA GLY A 131 5.13 17.56 -7.52
C GLY A 131 4.53 16.93 -6.27
N VAL A 132 4.68 15.62 -6.12
CA VAL A 132 4.14 14.83 -5.00
C VAL A 132 5.20 13.96 -4.32
N LEU A 133 4.91 13.51 -3.10
CA LEU A 133 5.74 12.56 -2.34
C LEU A 133 5.43 11.12 -2.73
N GLY A 134 4.16 10.87 -3.00
CA GLY A 134 3.62 9.60 -3.44
C GLY A 134 2.27 9.81 -4.11
N LEU A 135 1.79 8.76 -4.71
CA LEU A 135 0.46 8.65 -5.30
C LEU A 135 0.00 7.21 -5.22
N SER A 136 -1.28 7.03 -4.94
CA SER A 136 -1.94 5.74 -5.03
C SER A 136 -3.25 5.82 -5.80
N PHE A 137 -3.59 4.78 -6.55
CA PHE A 137 -4.95 4.61 -7.05
C PHE A 137 -5.76 3.93 -5.93
N ARG A 138 -6.65 4.71 -5.32
CA ARG A 138 -7.42 4.29 -4.14
C ARG A 138 -8.18 2.98 -4.39
N GLY A 139 -7.89 1.97 -3.58
CA GLY A 139 -8.49 0.64 -3.70
C GLY A 139 -8.08 -0.17 -4.93
N LYS A 140 -7.09 0.32 -5.72
CA LYS A 140 -6.60 -0.38 -6.91
C LYS A 140 -5.30 -1.14 -6.68
N ARG A 141 -4.88 -1.27 -5.43
CA ARG A 141 -3.70 -2.03 -5.00
C ARG A 141 -2.41 -1.65 -5.71
N THR A 142 -2.28 -0.36 -6.01
CA THR A 142 -1.08 0.20 -6.65
C THR A 142 -0.76 1.58 -6.09
N ALA A 143 0.51 1.79 -5.75
CA ALA A 143 1.04 3.03 -5.22
C ALA A 143 2.46 3.26 -5.74
N VAL A 144 2.94 4.51 -5.70
CA VAL A 144 4.33 4.89 -5.95
C VAL A 144 4.74 5.97 -4.97
N ILE A 145 5.99 5.90 -4.50
CA ILE A 145 6.59 6.88 -3.60
C ILE A 145 7.94 7.34 -4.14
N SER A 146 8.33 8.56 -3.74
CA SER A 146 9.64 9.12 -4.08
C SER A 146 10.31 9.73 -2.85
N THR A 147 11.63 9.56 -2.74
CA THR A 147 12.43 10.25 -1.71
C THR A 147 12.71 11.70 -2.06
N TYR A 148 12.56 12.10 -3.32
CA TYR A 148 13.01 13.41 -3.84
C TYR A 148 12.56 14.60 -2.98
N ARG A 149 11.31 14.56 -2.48
CA ARG A 149 10.71 15.63 -1.68
C ARG A 149 10.58 15.31 -0.20
N VAL A 150 11.02 14.12 0.23
CA VAL A 150 10.91 13.68 1.63
C VAL A 150 12.10 14.20 2.43
N ARG A 151 11.85 15.17 3.31
CA ARG A 151 12.86 15.59 4.28
C ARG A 151 13.21 14.43 5.21
N ASP A 152 14.52 14.19 5.43
CA ASP A 152 15.00 13.08 6.23
C ASP A 152 14.36 11.75 5.82
N ALA A 153 14.57 11.35 4.56
CA ALA A 153 13.97 10.15 3.97
C ALA A 153 14.27 8.89 4.79
N LYS A 154 15.47 8.80 5.41
CA LYS A 154 15.79 7.66 6.30
C LYS A 154 14.79 7.46 7.42
N ARG A 155 14.20 8.54 7.94
CA ARG A 155 13.27 8.50 9.07
C ARG A 155 11.81 8.51 8.66
N ASN A 156 11.50 9.11 7.52
CA ASN A 156 10.12 9.45 7.17
C ASN A 156 9.56 8.71 5.95
N LEU A 157 10.39 8.00 5.18
CA LEU A 157 9.93 7.34 3.94
C LEU A 157 8.86 6.28 4.19
N TRP A 158 9.01 5.48 5.26
CA TRP A 158 8.02 4.49 5.63
C TRP A 158 6.63 5.09 5.89
N LYS A 159 6.58 6.34 6.38
CA LYS A 159 5.31 7.04 6.64
C LYS A 159 4.58 7.38 5.35
N VAL A 160 5.33 7.85 4.33
CA VAL A 160 4.78 8.06 2.99
C VAL A 160 4.31 6.73 2.40
N ALA A 161 5.14 5.69 2.51
CA ALA A 161 4.82 4.37 2.02
C ALA A 161 3.56 3.78 2.68
N ALA A 162 3.44 3.86 4.00
CA ALA A 162 2.28 3.40 4.74
C ALA A 162 1.02 4.22 4.38
N HIS A 163 1.14 5.55 4.22
CA HIS A 163 0.05 6.42 3.80
C HIS A 163 -0.51 6.00 2.43
N GLU A 164 0.36 5.85 1.44
CA GLU A 164 -0.04 5.44 0.09
C GLU A 164 -0.54 3.99 0.05
N PHE A 165 0.06 3.10 0.85
CA PHE A 165 -0.43 1.72 1.00
C PHE A 165 -1.85 1.68 1.56
N ILE A 166 -2.16 2.44 2.60
CA ILE A 166 -3.50 2.51 3.20
C ILE A 166 -4.53 3.00 2.18
N HIS A 167 -4.20 3.99 1.36
CA HIS A 167 -5.05 4.41 0.26
C HIS A 167 -5.28 3.28 -0.77
N ALA A 168 -4.20 2.61 -1.18
CA ALA A 168 -4.25 1.58 -2.21
C ALA A 168 -4.98 0.31 -1.76
N TRP A 169 -4.70 -0.14 -0.54
CA TRP A 169 -5.25 -1.39 0.00
C TRP A 169 -6.68 -1.25 0.50
N TYR A 170 -6.92 -0.30 1.41
CA TYR A 170 -8.21 -0.14 2.09
C TYR A 170 -9.19 0.79 1.38
N ALA A 171 -8.81 1.37 0.23
CA ALA A 171 -9.57 2.44 -0.43
C ALA A 171 -9.87 3.62 0.53
N TYR A 172 -8.98 3.85 1.51
CA TYR A 172 -9.20 4.81 2.57
C TYR A 172 -8.91 6.26 2.11
N PRO A 173 -9.73 7.26 2.47
CA PRO A 173 -9.47 8.67 2.14
C PRO A 173 -8.44 9.29 3.10
N HIS A 174 -8.08 10.56 2.89
CA HIS A 174 -7.36 11.33 3.89
C HIS A 174 -8.15 11.45 5.20
N CYS A 175 -7.44 11.77 6.28
CA CYS A 175 -8.02 11.94 7.60
C CYS A 175 -9.17 12.96 7.59
N PRO A 176 -10.41 12.59 7.97
CA PRO A 176 -11.56 13.49 7.93
C PRO A 176 -11.48 14.61 8.98
N ASN A 177 -10.76 14.37 10.09
CA ASN A 177 -10.67 15.29 11.20
C ASN A 177 -9.54 16.32 11.05
N ALA A 178 -8.79 16.28 9.95
CA ALA A 178 -7.61 17.11 9.74
C ALA A 178 -6.59 17.06 10.94
N ASP A 179 -6.53 15.93 11.64
CA ASP A 179 -5.61 15.73 12.78
C ASP A 179 -4.15 15.80 12.29
N PRO A 180 -3.36 16.79 12.76
CA PRO A 180 -2.00 17.00 12.28
C PRO A 180 -1.03 15.86 12.63
N LEU A 181 -1.38 15.00 13.58
CA LEU A 181 -0.57 13.87 14.03
C LEU A 181 -0.93 12.56 13.29
N CYS A 182 -2.08 12.55 12.61
CA CYS A 182 -2.54 11.37 11.88
C CYS A 182 -1.71 11.12 10.61
N ILE A 183 -1.22 9.89 10.43
CA ILE A 183 -0.45 9.51 9.24
C ILE A 183 -1.26 9.67 7.93
N MET A 184 -2.61 9.60 8.00
CA MET A 184 -3.51 9.81 6.85
C MET A 184 -3.85 11.29 6.60
N GLN A 185 -3.15 12.22 7.23
CA GLN A 185 -3.32 13.65 6.97
C GLN A 185 -2.90 14.00 5.54
N ASP A 186 -3.72 14.81 4.84
CA ASP A 186 -3.36 15.39 3.55
C ASP A 186 -2.19 16.38 3.73
N ALA A 187 -1.08 16.12 3.06
CA ALA A 187 0.12 16.95 3.12
C ALA A 187 -0.08 18.37 2.52
N LYS A 188 -1.09 18.55 1.65
CA LYS A 188 -1.40 19.82 0.95
C LYS A 188 -0.15 20.54 0.39
N GLY A 189 0.84 19.76 -0.09
CA GLY A 189 2.11 20.26 -0.59
C GLY A 189 3.09 20.72 0.51
N LYS A 190 2.77 20.57 1.78
CA LYS A 190 3.63 20.88 2.94
C LYS A 190 3.82 19.63 3.80
N PRO A 191 4.76 18.74 3.45
CA PRO A 191 4.97 17.52 4.20
C PRO A 191 5.44 17.83 5.63
N ASN A 192 4.68 17.37 6.61
CA ASN A 192 5.05 17.45 8.03
C ASN A 192 4.99 16.07 8.67
N PHE A 193 5.76 15.13 8.11
CA PHE A 193 5.76 13.74 8.60
C PHE A 193 6.49 13.54 9.92
N SER A 194 7.24 14.53 10.43
CA SER A 194 8.05 14.35 11.64
C SER A 194 7.23 13.84 12.82
N ASN A 195 6.00 14.33 12.97
CA ASN A 195 5.13 14.01 14.10
C ASN A 195 4.00 13.01 13.75
N GLN A 196 3.85 12.63 12.47
CA GLN A 196 2.81 11.72 12.00
C GLN A 196 3.29 10.28 12.15
N THR A 197 2.96 9.62 13.24
CA THR A 197 3.44 8.26 13.56
C THR A 197 2.33 7.25 13.80
N SER A 198 1.06 7.69 13.82
CA SER A 198 -0.08 6.83 14.13
C SER A 198 -1.32 7.26 13.36
N LEU A 199 -2.34 6.42 13.39
CA LEU A 199 -3.70 6.80 13.00
C LEU A 199 -4.40 7.46 14.19
N CYS A 200 -5.17 8.53 13.95
CA CYS A 200 -6.10 9.03 14.95
C CYS A 200 -7.25 8.03 15.18
N ASP A 201 -7.99 8.19 16.28
CA ASP A 201 -9.04 7.24 16.67
C ASP A 201 -10.12 7.07 15.58
N SER A 202 -10.53 8.17 14.95
CA SER A 202 -11.50 8.11 13.84
C SER A 202 -10.98 7.30 12.66
N CYS A 203 -9.71 7.50 12.26
CA CYS A 203 -9.10 6.74 11.17
C CYS A 203 -8.94 5.27 11.54
N ARG A 204 -8.53 4.97 12.77
CA ARG A 204 -8.40 3.60 13.29
C ARG A 204 -9.74 2.87 13.29
N THR A 205 -10.79 3.50 13.81
CA THR A 205 -12.15 2.93 13.85
C THR A 205 -12.70 2.65 12.45
N LEU A 206 -12.51 3.58 11.52
CA LEU A 206 -12.97 3.40 10.13
C LEU A 206 -12.18 2.33 9.39
N LEU A 207 -10.87 2.21 9.65
CA LEU A 207 -10.04 1.20 9.02
C LEU A 207 -10.41 -0.21 9.50
N SER A 208 -10.62 -0.40 10.81
CA SER A 208 -11.01 -1.70 11.38
C SER A 208 -12.36 -2.23 10.87
N ARG A 209 -13.22 -1.36 10.33
CA ARG A 209 -14.47 -1.76 9.65
C ARG A 209 -14.27 -2.27 8.22
N LYS A 210 -13.13 -1.94 7.61
CA LYS A 210 -12.81 -2.34 6.23
C LYS A 210 -11.94 -3.60 6.15
N SER A 211 -11.32 -3.96 7.27
CA SER A 211 -10.55 -5.21 7.43
C SER A 211 -11.43 -6.43 7.68
N ARG A 212 -12.75 -6.25 7.69
CA ARG A 212 -13.77 -7.31 7.83
C ARG A 212 -14.51 -7.49 6.49
#